data_3e016a817a0bd748339ef08cae954a22
#
_entry.id   3e016a817a0bd748339ef08cae954a22
#
_cell.length_a   1.000
_cell.length_b   1.000
_cell.length_c   1.000
_cell.angle_alpha   90.00
_cell.angle_beta   90.00
_cell.angle_gamma   90.00
#
_symmetry.space_group_name_H-M   'P 1'
#
loop_
_entity.id
_entity.type
_entity.pdbx_description
1 polymer ?
#
loop_
_entity_poly.entity_id
_entity_poly.type
_entity_poly.pdbx_seq_one_letter_code
_entity_poly.pdbx_strand_id
1 'polypeptide(L)'
;GLYDTLRNVACGYESATAITHCWQSLNGIEKKMLNFLENHDEQRIASDFFAGNPRKGIPALIVSACMNTNPMMIYFGQEFGELGMDSEGFSGRDGRTTIFDYWSVDTIRRWRNGGKFDGKMLTEEHKHLYSIYQKVLTLCNEEQAFKKGVFFDLMYANINGWRFNEHKQYTFMRKYKNEILFFVINFDSQLVDVAVNVPSHAFDFLQIPQMESYQATDLMTGAKEEISL
;
A
#
# COMPACT_ATOMS: atom_id res chain seq x y z
N GLY A 1 -5.19 3.10 -14.83
CA GLY A 1 -5.19 3.90 -13.57
C GLY A 1 -4.31 3.29 -12.50
N LEU A 2 -4.26 3.92 -11.33
CA LEU A 2 -3.37 3.44 -10.25
C LEU A 2 -3.71 2.01 -9.80
N TYR A 3 -5.00 1.64 -9.79
CA TYR A 3 -5.44 0.28 -9.49
C TYR A 3 -4.79 -0.75 -10.42
N ASP A 4 -4.90 -0.58 -11.73
CA ASP A 4 -4.35 -1.53 -12.71
C ASP A 4 -2.84 -1.66 -12.58
N THR A 5 -2.16 -0.52 -12.43
CA THR A 5 -0.71 -0.48 -12.22
C THR A 5 -0.30 -1.24 -10.96
N LEU A 6 -0.93 -0.96 -9.82
CA LEU A 6 -0.60 -1.63 -8.56
C LEU A 6 -0.92 -3.13 -8.60
N ARG A 7 -2.02 -3.51 -9.25
CA ARG A 7 -2.36 -4.92 -9.49
C ARG A 7 -1.25 -5.63 -10.28
N ASN A 8 -0.83 -5.04 -11.40
CA ASN A 8 0.19 -5.64 -12.26
C ASN A 8 1.55 -5.74 -11.55
N VAL A 9 1.95 -4.70 -10.81
CA VAL A 9 3.21 -4.71 -10.04
C VAL A 9 3.15 -5.76 -8.93
N ALA A 10 2.06 -5.84 -8.18
CA ALA A 10 1.88 -6.82 -7.11
C ALA A 10 1.87 -8.27 -7.62
N CYS A 11 1.40 -8.49 -8.85
CA CYS A 11 1.43 -9.79 -9.53
C CYS A 11 2.76 -10.09 -10.23
N GLY A 12 3.66 -9.10 -10.32
CA GLY A 12 4.95 -9.23 -11.03
C GLY A 12 4.85 -9.16 -12.55
N TYR A 13 3.73 -8.63 -13.08
CA TYR A 13 3.52 -8.45 -14.53
C TYR A 13 4.13 -7.15 -15.05
N GLU A 14 4.31 -6.16 -14.17
CA GLU A 14 4.94 -4.88 -14.47
C GLU A 14 6.02 -4.52 -13.46
N SER A 15 6.94 -3.68 -13.88
CA SER A 15 7.98 -3.07 -13.03
C SER A 15 7.36 -2.07 -12.07
N ALA A 16 7.94 -1.92 -10.88
CA ALA A 16 7.53 -0.88 -9.93
C ALA A 16 7.71 0.54 -10.50
N THR A 17 8.56 0.74 -11.51
CA THR A 17 8.68 2.01 -12.26
C THR A 17 7.37 2.43 -12.93
N ALA A 18 6.47 1.49 -13.21
CA ALA A 18 5.15 1.81 -13.77
C ALA A 18 4.32 2.71 -12.84
N ILE A 19 4.56 2.66 -11.53
CA ILE A 19 3.90 3.54 -10.55
C ILE A 19 4.27 5.00 -10.82
N THR A 20 5.55 5.29 -11.11
CA THR A 20 6.00 6.63 -11.51
C THR A 20 5.31 7.11 -12.77
N HIS A 21 5.26 6.28 -13.81
CA HIS A 21 4.58 6.64 -15.06
C HIS A 21 3.08 6.86 -14.85
N CYS A 22 2.45 6.06 -13.98
CA CYS A 22 1.04 6.22 -13.67
C CYS A 22 0.74 7.57 -13.03
N TRP A 23 1.42 7.93 -11.93
CA TRP A 23 1.12 9.20 -11.25
C TRP A 23 1.46 10.41 -12.12
N GLN A 24 2.50 10.34 -12.95
CA GLN A 24 2.83 11.39 -13.92
C GLN A 24 1.70 11.59 -14.96
N SER A 25 1.11 10.50 -15.43
CA SER A 25 -0.01 10.56 -16.38
C SER A 25 -1.30 11.14 -15.78
N LEU A 26 -1.45 11.06 -14.44
CA LEU A 26 -2.58 11.58 -13.69
C LEU A 26 -2.37 13.01 -13.19
N ASN A 27 -1.22 13.61 -13.50
CA ASN A 27 -0.87 14.96 -13.03
C ASN A 27 -1.96 15.98 -13.38
N GLY A 28 -2.42 16.69 -12.36
CA GLY A 28 -3.51 17.69 -12.46
C GLY A 28 -4.91 17.12 -12.17
N ILE A 29 -5.13 15.81 -12.21
CA ILE A 29 -6.40 15.19 -11.81
C ILE A 29 -6.25 14.24 -10.61
N GLU A 30 -5.03 13.94 -10.20
CA GLU A 30 -4.72 12.98 -9.13
C GLU A 30 -5.53 13.22 -7.86
N LYS A 31 -5.70 14.48 -7.45
CA LYS A 31 -6.46 14.86 -6.25
C LYS A 31 -7.97 14.60 -6.34
N LYS A 32 -8.47 14.27 -7.53
CA LYS A 32 -9.88 13.97 -7.78
C LYS A 32 -10.14 12.47 -7.94
N MET A 33 -9.10 11.67 -7.86
CA MET A 33 -9.19 10.22 -8.01
C MET A 33 -9.53 9.56 -6.67
N LEU A 34 -10.30 8.48 -6.71
CA LEU A 34 -10.48 7.55 -5.60
C LEU A 34 -9.48 6.41 -5.75
N ASN A 35 -8.64 6.20 -4.77
CA ASN A 35 -7.74 5.05 -4.74
C ASN A 35 -8.45 3.84 -4.12
N PHE A 36 -8.22 2.67 -4.69
CA PHE A 36 -8.73 1.39 -4.17
C PHE A 36 -7.87 0.23 -4.70
N LEU A 37 -7.95 -0.92 -4.08
CA LEU A 37 -7.31 -2.17 -4.52
C LEU A 37 -8.33 -3.28 -4.79
N GLU A 38 -9.51 -3.17 -4.22
CA GLU A 38 -10.64 -4.08 -4.41
C GLU A 38 -11.94 -3.28 -4.50
N ASN A 39 -12.89 -3.77 -5.26
CA ASN A 39 -14.26 -3.31 -5.31
C ASN A 39 -15.19 -4.46 -5.76
N HIS A 40 -16.46 -4.17 -6.01
CA HIS A 40 -17.44 -5.18 -6.40
C HIS A 40 -17.29 -5.69 -7.85
N ASP A 41 -16.57 -4.98 -8.69
CA ASP A 41 -16.31 -5.36 -10.09
C ASP A 41 -14.97 -6.06 -10.27
N GLU A 42 -14.04 -5.88 -9.32
CA GLU A 42 -12.69 -6.38 -9.40
C GLU A 42 -12.45 -7.60 -8.50
N GLN A 43 -11.48 -8.43 -8.88
CA GLN A 43 -11.12 -9.60 -8.09
C GLN A 43 -10.47 -9.20 -6.77
N ARG A 44 -10.69 -10.03 -5.76
CA ARG A 44 -10.03 -9.94 -4.46
C ARG A 44 -8.53 -10.19 -4.60
N ILE A 45 -7.69 -9.47 -3.88
CA ILE A 45 -6.23 -9.63 -3.88
C ILE A 45 -5.85 -11.08 -3.55
N ALA A 46 -6.55 -11.69 -2.60
CA ALA A 46 -6.29 -13.04 -2.14
C ALA A 46 -6.76 -14.14 -3.11
N SER A 47 -7.56 -13.81 -4.13
CA SER A 47 -8.09 -14.78 -5.09
C SER A 47 -7.01 -15.29 -6.04
N ASP A 48 -7.26 -16.48 -6.61
CA ASP A 48 -6.41 -17.07 -7.65
C ASP A 48 -6.37 -16.23 -8.94
N PHE A 49 -7.31 -15.30 -9.09
CA PHE A 49 -7.43 -14.40 -10.27
C PHE A 49 -6.69 -13.07 -10.11
N PHE A 50 -6.12 -12.81 -8.94
CA PHE A 50 -5.28 -11.63 -8.71
C PHE A 50 -3.90 -12.09 -8.21
N ALA A 51 -3.62 -12.02 -6.93
CA ALA A 51 -2.28 -12.29 -6.38
C ALA A 51 -2.19 -13.63 -5.63
N GLY A 52 -3.30 -14.32 -5.37
CA GLY A 52 -3.38 -15.59 -4.67
C GLY A 52 -2.93 -15.54 -3.20
N ASN A 53 -2.58 -14.34 -2.71
CA ASN A 53 -2.11 -14.14 -1.34
C ASN A 53 -2.37 -12.68 -0.94
N PRO A 54 -3.16 -12.42 0.12
CA PRO A 54 -3.53 -11.06 0.51
C PRO A 54 -2.33 -10.23 0.98
N ARG A 55 -1.25 -10.85 1.46
CA ARG A 55 -0.03 -10.15 1.88
C ARG A 55 0.69 -9.46 0.72
N LYS A 56 0.56 -9.99 -0.50
CA LYS A 56 1.11 -9.32 -1.71
C LYS A 56 0.45 -7.97 -1.99
N GLY A 57 -0.73 -7.71 -1.43
CA GLY A 57 -1.39 -6.42 -1.50
C GLY A 57 -0.85 -5.38 -0.52
N ILE A 58 -0.03 -5.74 0.48
CA ILE A 58 0.46 -4.79 1.48
C ILE A 58 1.31 -3.67 0.86
N PRO A 59 2.29 -3.94 -0.01
CA PRO A 59 3.04 -2.89 -0.69
C PRO A 59 2.12 -1.95 -1.50
N ALA A 60 1.15 -2.52 -2.21
CA ALA A 60 0.17 -1.75 -2.97
C ALA A 60 -0.76 -0.91 -2.07
N LEU A 61 -1.16 -1.42 -0.90
CA LEU A 61 -1.90 -0.67 0.12
C LEU A 61 -1.12 0.59 0.54
N ILE A 62 0.17 0.44 0.85
CA ILE A 62 1.01 1.56 1.28
C ILE A 62 1.12 2.62 0.17
N VAL A 63 1.39 2.21 -1.07
CA VAL A 63 1.41 3.16 -2.20
C VAL A 63 0.07 3.86 -2.36
N SER A 64 -1.03 3.10 -2.37
CA SER A 64 -2.38 3.60 -2.59
C SER A 64 -2.84 4.58 -1.50
N ALA A 65 -2.48 4.31 -0.24
CA ALA A 65 -2.88 5.12 0.91
C ALA A 65 -1.95 6.31 1.19
N CYS A 66 -0.64 6.19 0.87
CA CYS A 66 0.38 7.10 1.39
C CYS A 66 1.01 8.02 0.32
N MET A 67 0.91 7.68 -0.98
CA MET A 67 1.60 8.40 -2.03
C MET A 67 1.05 9.82 -2.23
N ASN A 68 -0.25 10.01 -2.11
CA ASN A 68 -0.92 11.31 -2.29
C ASN A 68 -1.99 11.57 -1.22
N THR A 69 -2.79 12.62 -1.40
CA THR A 69 -3.84 13.04 -0.45
C THR A 69 -5.23 12.57 -0.87
N ASN A 70 -5.34 11.63 -1.78
CA ASN A 70 -6.61 11.13 -2.30
C ASN A 70 -7.37 10.33 -1.25
N PRO A 71 -8.70 10.31 -1.31
CA PRO A 71 -9.46 9.35 -0.55
C PRO A 71 -9.12 7.92 -1.01
N MET A 72 -9.07 7.01 -0.07
CA MET A 72 -8.89 5.59 -0.33
C MET A 72 -10.12 4.82 0.13
N MET A 73 -10.59 3.91 -0.72
CA MET A 73 -11.65 2.98 -0.38
C MET A 73 -11.04 1.62 -0.01
N ILE A 74 -11.47 1.09 1.13
CA ILE A 74 -11.25 -0.31 1.51
C ILE A 74 -12.56 -1.05 1.27
N TYR A 75 -12.52 -2.06 0.41
CA TYR A 75 -13.69 -2.89 0.16
C TYR A 75 -13.86 -3.89 1.32
N PHE A 76 -15.07 -4.06 1.80
CA PHE A 76 -15.37 -4.88 2.99
C PHE A 76 -14.77 -6.29 2.87
N GLY A 77 -14.04 -6.74 3.91
CA GLY A 77 -13.33 -8.02 3.91
C GLY A 77 -11.92 -7.98 3.31
N GLN A 78 -11.54 -6.91 2.61
CA GLN A 78 -10.17 -6.72 2.09
C GLN A 78 -9.15 -6.74 3.23
N GLU A 79 -9.46 -6.09 4.33
CA GLU A 79 -8.64 -6.02 5.54
C GLU A 79 -8.46 -7.37 6.25
N PHE A 80 -9.29 -8.35 5.92
CA PHE A 80 -9.19 -9.73 6.42
C PHE A 80 -8.64 -10.71 5.38
N GLY A 81 -8.36 -10.26 4.15
CA GLY A 81 -7.89 -11.10 3.08
C GLY A 81 -8.96 -12.03 2.50
N GLU A 82 -10.17 -11.50 2.27
CA GLU A 82 -11.27 -12.25 1.63
C GLU A 82 -10.82 -12.83 0.29
N LEU A 83 -11.09 -14.11 0.10
CA LEU A 83 -10.64 -14.85 -1.08
C LEU A 83 -11.51 -14.59 -2.32
N GLY A 84 -12.82 -14.38 -2.14
CA GLY A 84 -13.76 -14.27 -3.24
C GLY A 84 -13.84 -15.53 -4.12
N MET A 85 -13.57 -16.69 -3.53
CA MET A 85 -13.52 -17.95 -4.24
C MET A 85 -14.73 -18.85 -3.95
N ASP A 86 -15.73 -18.30 -3.31
CA ASP A 86 -17.06 -18.92 -3.13
C ASP A 86 -17.98 -18.58 -4.30
N SER A 87 -19.26 -18.89 -4.17
CA SER A 87 -20.27 -18.66 -5.22
C SER A 87 -20.93 -17.28 -5.17
N GLU A 88 -20.35 -16.34 -4.41
CA GLU A 88 -20.91 -14.98 -4.25
C GLU A 88 -20.58 -14.02 -5.39
N GLY A 89 -19.71 -14.40 -6.33
CA GLY A 89 -19.37 -13.59 -7.50
C GLY A 89 -20.50 -13.52 -8.52
N PHE A 90 -20.36 -12.61 -9.48
CA PHE A 90 -21.36 -12.45 -10.56
C PHE A 90 -21.46 -13.67 -11.47
N SER A 91 -20.41 -14.41 -11.62
CA SER A 91 -20.29 -15.58 -12.50
C SER A 91 -19.84 -16.84 -11.76
N GLY A 92 -20.02 -16.89 -10.44
CA GLY A 92 -19.58 -17.98 -9.59
C GLY A 92 -18.21 -17.72 -9.00
N ARG A 93 -17.35 -18.71 -8.95
CA ARG A 93 -16.00 -18.64 -8.34
C ARG A 93 -15.01 -17.92 -9.23
N ASP A 94 -15.12 -16.61 -9.32
CA ASP A 94 -14.33 -15.77 -10.22
C ASP A 94 -13.43 -14.74 -9.49
N GLY A 95 -13.28 -14.86 -8.18
CA GLY A 95 -12.46 -13.98 -7.35
C GLY A 95 -13.15 -12.69 -6.94
N ARG A 96 -14.44 -12.52 -7.25
CA ARG A 96 -15.23 -11.35 -6.88
C ARG A 96 -16.24 -11.70 -5.80
N THR A 97 -16.70 -10.70 -5.05
CA THR A 97 -17.77 -10.83 -4.08
C THR A 97 -18.88 -9.82 -4.36
N THR A 98 -20.12 -10.24 -4.18
CA THR A 98 -21.30 -9.38 -4.39
C THR A 98 -21.45 -8.36 -3.27
N ILE A 99 -22.01 -7.18 -3.61
CA ILE A 99 -22.47 -6.19 -2.62
C ILE A 99 -23.89 -6.51 -2.11
N PHE A 100 -24.60 -7.43 -2.75
CA PHE A 100 -26.00 -7.74 -2.42
C PHE A 100 -26.11 -8.73 -1.26
N ASP A 101 -25.19 -9.70 -1.21
CA ASP A 101 -25.19 -10.79 -0.22
C ASP A 101 -23.93 -10.73 0.67
N TYR A 102 -23.54 -9.52 1.08
CA TYR A 102 -22.31 -9.29 1.88
C TYR A 102 -22.26 -10.13 3.17
N TRP A 103 -23.43 -10.50 3.71
CA TRP A 103 -23.52 -11.36 4.90
C TRP A 103 -23.14 -12.83 4.64
N SER A 104 -23.02 -13.26 3.39
CA SER A 104 -22.54 -14.59 3.01
C SER A 104 -21.02 -14.68 2.93
N VAL A 105 -20.33 -13.55 2.82
CA VAL A 105 -18.86 -13.47 2.72
C VAL A 105 -18.20 -14.05 3.98
N ASP A 106 -17.31 -15.03 3.80
CA ASP A 106 -16.79 -15.85 4.90
C ASP A 106 -16.03 -15.04 5.96
N THR A 107 -15.13 -14.16 5.55
CA THR A 107 -14.36 -13.33 6.50
C THR A 107 -15.25 -12.39 7.30
N ILE A 108 -16.29 -11.83 6.68
CA ILE A 108 -17.26 -10.96 7.35
C ILE A 108 -18.12 -11.76 8.34
N ARG A 109 -18.54 -12.97 7.98
CA ARG A 109 -19.25 -13.88 8.91
C ARG A 109 -18.39 -14.22 10.13
N ARG A 110 -17.10 -14.50 9.92
CA ARG A 110 -16.15 -14.78 10.99
C ARG A 110 -15.95 -13.57 11.90
N TRP A 111 -15.73 -12.40 11.31
CA TRP A 111 -15.60 -11.16 12.06
C TRP A 111 -16.87 -10.85 12.87
N ARG A 112 -18.04 -11.01 12.25
CA ARG A 112 -19.35 -10.76 12.90
C ARG A 112 -19.61 -11.72 14.06
N ASN A 113 -19.17 -12.95 13.99
CA ASN A 113 -19.29 -13.98 15.03
C ASN A 113 -20.70 -14.04 15.65
N GLY A 114 -21.75 -14.27 14.84
CA GLY A 114 -23.13 -14.36 15.32
C GLY A 114 -23.69 -13.06 15.91
N GLY A 115 -23.12 -11.90 15.59
CA GLY A 115 -23.55 -10.57 16.06
C GLY A 115 -22.76 -10.05 17.26
N LYS A 116 -21.70 -10.74 17.69
CA LYS A 116 -20.81 -10.29 18.77
C LYS A 116 -19.78 -9.25 18.29
N PHE A 117 -19.44 -9.24 17.00
CA PHE A 117 -18.49 -8.32 16.37
C PHE A 117 -17.12 -8.29 17.06
N ASP A 118 -16.67 -9.43 17.59
CA ASP A 118 -15.45 -9.55 18.36
C ASP A 118 -14.28 -10.21 17.60
N GLY A 119 -14.51 -10.60 16.35
CA GLY A 119 -13.50 -11.20 15.49
C GLY A 119 -12.93 -12.54 15.98
N LYS A 120 -13.53 -13.19 16.99
CA LYS A 120 -12.99 -14.43 17.57
C LYS A 120 -12.91 -15.60 16.62
N MET A 121 -13.72 -15.58 15.55
CA MET A 121 -13.70 -16.62 14.52
C MET A 121 -12.69 -16.34 13.39
N LEU A 122 -12.04 -15.19 13.40
CA LEU A 122 -10.94 -14.89 12.48
C LEU A 122 -9.71 -15.74 12.82
N THR A 123 -8.99 -16.17 11.79
CA THR A 123 -7.69 -16.83 11.97
C THR A 123 -6.63 -15.83 12.40
N GLU A 124 -5.49 -16.30 12.89
CA GLU A 124 -4.37 -15.41 13.25
C GLU A 124 -3.82 -14.67 12.03
N GLU A 125 -3.88 -15.27 10.85
CA GLU A 125 -3.49 -14.58 9.60
C GLU A 125 -4.44 -13.42 9.26
N HIS A 126 -5.76 -13.63 9.38
CA HIS A 126 -6.74 -12.56 9.19
C HIS A 126 -6.52 -11.41 10.18
N LYS A 127 -6.29 -11.73 11.46
CA LYS A 127 -6.03 -10.73 12.50
C LYS A 127 -4.73 -9.96 12.26
N HIS A 128 -3.69 -10.67 11.83
CA HIS A 128 -2.42 -10.04 11.51
C HIS A 128 -2.54 -9.08 10.32
N LEU A 129 -3.21 -9.51 9.23
CA LEU A 129 -3.47 -8.63 8.09
C LEU A 129 -4.28 -7.41 8.51
N TYR A 130 -5.36 -7.62 9.26
CA TYR A 130 -6.19 -6.54 9.81
C TYR A 130 -5.37 -5.53 10.62
N SER A 131 -4.44 -6.01 11.45
CA SER A 131 -3.58 -5.13 12.24
C SER A 131 -2.68 -4.23 11.37
N ILE A 132 -2.22 -4.73 10.22
CA ILE A 132 -1.45 -3.95 9.24
C ILE A 132 -2.34 -2.87 8.61
N TYR A 133 -3.53 -3.23 8.13
CA TYR A 133 -4.50 -2.26 7.60
C TYR A 133 -4.83 -1.18 8.62
N GLN A 134 -5.15 -1.59 9.86
CA GLN A 134 -5.43 -0.66 10.95
C GLN A 134 -4.26 0.29 11.18
N LYS A 135 -3.03 -0.23 11.25
CA LYS A 135 -1.84 0.59 11.47
C LYS A 135 -1.63 1.60 10.34
N VAL A 136 -1.68 1.17 9.08
CA VAL A 136 -1.49 2.05 7.92
C VAL A 136 -2.55 3.15 7.88
N LEU A 137 -3.83 2.78 8.03
CA LEU A 137 -4.93 3.76 7.98
C LEU A 137 -4.91 4.72 9.18
N THR A 138 -4.49 4.25 10.36
CA THR A 138 -4.30 5.11 11.53
C THR A 138 -3.19 6.12 11.27
N LEU A 139 -2.04 5.70 10.76
CA LEU A 139 -0.94 6.61 10.38
C LEU A 139 -1.40 7.65 9.35
N CYS A 140 -2.16 7.26 8.33
CA CYS A 140 -2.71 8.20 7.34
C CYS A 140 -3.63 9.25 7.99
N ASN A 141 -4.27 8.92 9.11
CA ASN A 141 -5.13 9.85 9.86
C ASN A 141 -4.38 10.68 10.91
N GLU A 142 -3.24 10.23 11.40
CA GLU A 142 -2.49 10.91 12.45
C GLU A 142 -1.42 11.84 11.88
N GLU A 143 -0.60 11.35 10.95
CA GLU A 143 0.54 12.09 10.42
C GLU A 143 0.10 13.18 9.43
N GLN A 144 0.57 14.40 9.66
CA GLN A 144 0.18 15.56 8.83
C GLN A 144 0.78 15.50 7.43
N ALA A 145 1.95 14.85 7.27
CA ALA A 145 2.57 14.71 5.96
C ALA A 145 1.72 13.86 5.00
N PHE A 146 0.90 12.93 5.48
CA PHE A 146 -0.07 12.23 4.63
C PHE A 146 -1.21 13.13 4.16
N LYS A 147 -1.67 14.02 5.03
CA LYS A 147 -2.82 14.88 4.74
C LYS A 147 -2.48 16.11 3.90
N LYS A 148 -1.27 16.65 4.08
CA LYS A 148 -0.87 17.99 3.57
C LYS A 148 0.52 18.00 2.94
N GLY A 149 1.24 16.88 3.03
CA GLY A 149 2.64 16.83 2.64
C GLY A 149 2.84 16.90 1.13
N VAL A 150 3.98 17.45 0.75
CA VAL A 150 4.49 17.40 -0.61
C VAL A 150 5.02 16.00 -0.88
N PHE A 151 4.77 15.49 -2.07
CA PHE A 151 5.28 14.21 -2.56
C PHE A 151 6.55 14.42 -3.39
N PHE A 152 7.52 13.53 -3.22
CA PHE A 152 8.73 13.50 -4.02
C PHE A 152 9.08 12.06 -4.38
N ASP A 153 9.04 11.74 -5.69
CA ASP A 153 9.41 10.43 -6.21
C ASP A 153 10.93 10.30 -6.27
N LEU A 154 11.47 9.22 -5.72
CA LEU A 154 12.91 8.94 -5.72
C LEU A 154 13.32 7.92 -6.79
N MET A 155 12.37 7.35 -7.55
CA MET A 155 12.65 6.26 -8.47
C MET A 155 13.68 6.63 -9.53
N TYR A 156 13.59 7.84 -10.12
CA TYR A 156 14.53 8.28 -11.16
C TYR A 156 16.01 8.28 -10.69
N ALA A 157 16.26 8.49 -9.39
CA ALA A 157 17.59 8.48 -8.81
C ALA A 157 18.10 7.07 -8.42
N ASN A 158 17.21 6.06 -8.54
CA ASN A 158 17.47 4.69 -8.12
C ASN A 158 17.38 3.67 -9.26
N ILE A 159 17.14 4.10 -10.50
CA ILE A 159 17.20 3.23 -11.69
C ILE A 159 18.66 2.76 -11.87
N ASN A 160 18.85 1.45 -12.00
CA ASN A 160 20.15 0.79 -12.01
C ASN A 160 20.99 1.10 -10.75
N GLY A 161 20.33 1.40 -9.63
CA GLY A 161 20.96 1.74 -8.37
C GLY A 161 21.70 0.57 -7.74
N TRP A 162 22.75 0.87 -6.95
CA TRP A 162 23.42 -0.15 -6.18
C TRP A 162 22.47 -0.70 -5.10
N ARG A 163 22.29 -2.04 -5.07
CA ARG A 163 21.38 -2.73 -4.13
C ARG A 163 19.93 -2.22 -4.17
N PHE A 164 19.48 -1.77 -5.33
CA PHE A 164 18.10 -1.36 -5.56
C PHE A 164 17.60 -1.99 -6.86
N ASN A 165 16.50 -2.71 -6.80
CA ASN A 165 15.87 -3.29 -7.97
C ASN A 165 14.59 -2.51 -8.30
N GLU A 166 14.69 -1.60 -9.26
CA GLU A 166 13.59 -0.73 -9.70
C GLU A 166 12.39 -1.48 -10.29
N HIS A 167 12.55 -2.78 -10.57
CA HIS A 167 11.43 -3.60 -11.01
C HIS A 167 10.57 -4.09 -9.84
N LYS A 168 11.17 -4.16 -8.63
CA LYS A 168 10.52 -4.74 -7.45
C LYS A 168 10.44 -3.81 -6.25
N GLN A 169 11.23 -2.76 -6.21
CA GLN A 169 11.18 -1.76 -5.14
C GLN A 169 10.65 -0.43 -5.66
N TYR A 170 9.92 0.26 -4.81
CA TYR A 170 9.43 1.61 -5.04
C TYR A 170 9.79 2.50 -3.85
N THR A 171 10.27 3.71 -4.12
CA THR A 171 10.70 4.62 -3.06
C THR A 171 10.26 6.05 -3.34
N PHE A 172 9.81 6.72 -2.29
CA PHE A 172 9.38 8.13 -2.34
C PHE A 172 9.45 8.78 -0.97
N MET A 173 9.30 10.09 -0.92
CA MET A 173 9.22 10.87 0.31
C MET A 173 7.95 11.70 0.37
N ARG A 174 7.50 11.97 1.59
CA ARG A 174 6.47 12.95 1.90
C ARG A 174 6.99 13.92 2.94
N LYS A 175 6.69 15.21 2.80
CA LYS A 175 7.11 16.20 3.79
C LYS A 175 6.02 17.23 4.05
N TYR A 176 5.78 17.52 5.32
CA TYR A 176 4.98 18.63 5.77
C TYR A 176 5.65 19.30 6.97
N LYS A 177 6.07 20.57 6.85
CA LYS A 177 6.84 21.29 7.88
C LYS A 177 8.09 20.50 8.30
N ASN A 178 8.18 20.11 9.57
CA ASN A 178 9.31 19.34 10.12
C ASN A 178 9.10 17.81 10.06
N GLU A 179 7.93 17.36 9.62
CA GLU A 179 7.63 15.95 9.49
C GLU A 179 8.08 15.45 8.12
N ILE A 180 8.96 14.47 8.14
CA ILE A 180 9.55 13.86 6.94
C ILE A 180 9.22 12.36 7.01
N LEU A 181 8.55 11.86 6.00
CA LEU A 181 8.25 10.43 5.83
C LEU A 181 9.03 9.92 4.63
N PHE A 182 9.76 8.84 4.85
CA PHE A 182 10.56 8.15 3.84
C PHE A 182 10.00 6.74 3.64
N PHE A 183 9.77 6.38 2.39
CA PHE A 183 9.16 5.11 2.01
C PHE A 183 10.10 4.27 1.19
N VAL A 184 10.32 3.04 1.64
CA VAL A 184 11.00 1.98 0.89
C VAL A 184 10.06 0.80 0.84
N ILE A 185 9.53 0.50 -0.33
CA ILE A 185 8.45 -0.46 -0.53
C ILE A 185 8.97 -1.59 -1.40
N ASN A 186 8.83 -2.82 -0.90
CA ASN A 186 9.28 -4.02 -1.58
C ASN A 186 8.09 -4.85 -2.06
N PHE A 187 7.96 -5.02 -3.36
CA PHE A 187 6.98 -5.91 -4.01
C PHE A 187 7.52 -7.33 -4.22
N ASP A 188 8.79 -7.58 -3.86
CA ASP A 188 9.33 -8.94 -3.90
C ASP A 188 8.77 -9.78 -2.74
N SER A 189 8.68 -11.09 -2.96
CA SER A 189 8.37 -12.06 -1.92
C SER A 189 9.55 -12.36 -0.99
N GLN A 190 10.76 -11.90 -1.36
CA GLN A 190 11.98 -12.12 -0.61
C GLN A 190 12.32 -10.91 0.27
N LEU A 191 12.88 -11.19 1.45
CA LEU A 191 13.54 -10.17 2.25
C LEU A 191 14.79 -9.70 1.50
N VAL A 192 14.94 -8.40 1.33
CA VAL A 192 16.05 -7.79 0.61
C VAL A 192 16.67 -6.68 1.45
N ASP A 193 17.96 -6.51 1.26
CA ASP A 193 18.72 -5.42 1.83
C ASP A 193 18.93 -4.36 0.72
N VAL A 194 18.38 -3.17 0.94
CA VAL A 194 18.26 -2.11 -0.08
C VAL A 194 19.10 -0.90 0.28
N ALA A 195 19.74 -0.29 -0.71
CA ALA A 195 20.32 1.04 -0.60
C ALA A 195 19.51 2.02 -1.48
N VAL A 196 19.06 3.11 -0.90
CA VAL A 196 18.31 4.14 -1.62
C VAL A 196 19.15 5.39 -1.77
N ASN A 197 19.35 5.82 -3.01
CA ASN A 197 19.96 7.10 -3.30
C ASN A 197 18.94 8.22 -3.15
N VAL A 198 19.22 9.18 -2.26
CA VAL A 198 18.45 10.42 -2.10
C VAL A 198 19.29 11.58 -2.66
N PRO A 199 18.98 12.09 -3.84
CA PRO A 199 19.79 13.11 -4.51
C PRO A 199 19.70 14.46 -3.80
N SER A 200 20.75 15.28 -3.89
CA SER A 200 20.83 16.58 -3.21
C SER A 200 19.64 17.50 -3.48
N HIS A 201 19.14 17.53 -4.72
CA HIS A 201 17.99 18.36 -5.04
C HIS A 201 16.66 17.89 -4.40
N ALA A 202 16.56 16.64 -3.90
CA ALA A 202 15.42 16.23 -3.09
C ALA A 202 15.41 16.99 -1.75
N PHE A 203 16.58 17.19 -1.15
CA PHE A 203 16.74 17.99 0.06
C PHE A 203 16.36 19.46 -0.19
N ASP A 204 16.81 20.02 -1.31
CA ASP A 204 16.51 21.39 -1.71
C ASP A 204 15.01 21.57 -1.96
N PHE A 205 14.40 20.68 -2.76
CA PHE A 205 12.97 20.73 -3.09
C PHE A 205 12.09 20.57 -1.85
N LEU A 206 12.42 19.59 -0.99
CA LEU A 206 11.67 19.33 0.23
C LEU A 206 12.08 20.25 1.39
N GLN A 207 13.07 21.12 1.21
CA GLN A 207 13.61 22.00 2.25
C GLN A 207 14.01 21.21 3.51
N ILE A 208 14.75 20.12 3.32
CA ILE A 208 15.30 19.28 4.38
C ILE A 208 16.73 19.74 4.65
N PRO A 209 17.08 20.12 5.89
CA PRO A 209 18.49 20.43 6.23
C PRO A 209 19.37 19.22 5.98
N GLN A 210 20.49 19.41 5.27
CA GLN A 210 21.49 18.36 5.11
C GLN A 210 22.27 18.18 6.40
N MET A 211 22.32 16.95 6.92
CA MET A 211 23.02 16.55 8.13
C MET A 211 23.80 15.26 7.85
N GLU A 212 24.83 14.98 8.64
CA GLU A 212 25.60 13.74 8.53
C GLU A 212 24.76 12.49 8.86
N SER A 213 23.79 12.64 9.75
CA SER A 213 22.84 11.58 10.08
C SER A 213 21.48 12.12 10.51
N TYR A 214 20.47 11.28 10.43
CA TYR A 214 19.10 11.55 10.89
C TYR A 214 18.65 10.46 11.83
N GLN A 215 17.95 10.85 12.89
CA GLN A 215 17.21 9.90 13.72
C GLN A 215 15.87 9.59 13.07
N ALA A 216 15.63 8.35 12.76
CA ALA A 216 14.40 7.85 12.17
C ALA A 216 13.65 6.92 13.12
N THR A 217 12.35 6.81 12.92
CA THR A 217 11.52 5.81 13.58
C THR A 217 10.76 5.05 12.50
N ASP A 218 10.90 3.74 12.44
CA ASP A 218 10.04 2.90 11.63
C ASP A 218 8.61 2.96 12.19
N LEU A 219 7.72 3.58 11.45
CA LEU A 219 6.34 3.79 11.88
C LEU A 219 5.53 2.47 11.96
N MET A 220 5.96 1.42 11.26
CA MET A 220 5.29 0.13 11.31
C MET A 220 5.66 -0.65 12.57
N THR A 221 6.92 -0.64 12.97
CA THR A 221 7.46 -1.43 14.09
C THR A 221 7.72 -0.63 15.35
N GLY A 222 7.93 0.69 15.23
CA GLY A 222 8.36 1.57 16.32
C GLY A 222 9.86 1.53 16.59
N ALA A 223 10.64 0.80 15.79
CA ALA A 223 12.10 0.75 15.92
C ALA A 223 12.71 2.12 15.60
N LYS A 224 13.74 2.48 16.37
CA LYS A 224 14.52 3.70 16.15
C LYS A 224 15.83 3.35 15.46
N GLU A 225 16.16 4.09 14.44
CA GLU A 225 17.36 3.88 13.62
C GLU A 225 18.06 5.20 13.35
N GLU A 226 19.35 5.15 13.19
CA GLU A 226 20.14 6.26 12.68
C GLU A 226 20.41 6.03 11.19
N ILE A 227 19.97 6.97 10.37
CA ILE A 227 20.21 6.97 8.92
C ILE A 227 21.37 7.90 8.64
N SER A 228 22.51 7.36 8.21
CA SER A 228 23.68 8.12 7.74
C SER A 228 23.57 8.34 6.24
N LEU A 229 24.00 9.52 5.77
CA LEU A 229 24.02 9.91 4.36
C LEU A 229 25.43 9.75 3.78
#